data_b85309df35bff24ec85d5307fdf3cade
#
_entry.id   b85309df35bff24ec85d5307fdf3cade
#
_cell.length_a   1.000
_cell.length_b   1.000
_cell.length_c   1.000
_cell.angle_alpha   90.00
_cell.angle_beta   90.00
_cell.angle_gamma   90.00
#
_symmetry.space_group_name_H-M   'P 1'
#
loop_
_entity.id
_entity.type
_entity.pdbx_description
1 polymer ?
#
loop_
_entity_poly.entity_id
_entity_poly.type
_entity_poly.pdbx_seq_one_letter_code
_entity_poly.pdbx_strand_id
1 'polypeptide(L)' 'VRGVVTKMFADKGFGFARGEDGVSRFFHASWVEWGKFDMLQVGTTVDFIPEEGEKGAQAKGVSPVLGDDE' A
#
# COMPACT_ATOMS: atom_id res chain seq x y z
N VAL A 1 0.56 -9.98 -2.87
CA VAL A 1 -0.49 -9.93 -1.86
C VAL A 1 -1.35 -8.70 -2.08
N ARG A 2 -2.64 -8.88 -2.00
CA ARG A 2 -3.59 -7.80 -2.14
C ARG A 2 -3.98 -7.26 -0.78
N GLY A 3 -4.29 -5.96 -0.76
CA GLY A 3 -4.76 -5.33 0.46
C GLY A 3 -5.50 -4.06 0.13
N VAL A 4 -5.89 -3.36 1.21
CA VAL A 4 -6.65 -2.13 1.09
C VAL A 4 -5.92 -1.05 1.89
N VAL A 5 -5.81 0.14 1.30
CA VAL A 5 -5.21 1.27 1.99
C VAL A 5 -6.14 1.69 3.12
N THR A 6 -5.61 1.73 4.34
CA THR A 6 -6.38 2.11 5.52
C THR A 6 -6.02 3.49 6.03
N LYS A 7 -4.79 3.96 5.74
CA LYS A 7 -4.37 5.30 6.14
C LYS A 7 -3.46 5.88 5.07
N MET A 8 -3.59 7.17 4.84
CA MET A 8 -2.75 7.90 3.90
C MET A 8 -2.31 9.21 4.53
N PHE A 9 -1.02 9.46 4.49
CA PHE A 9 -0.43 10.69 4.96
C PHE A 9 0.35 11.30 3.81
N ALA A 10 -0.39 11.83 2.84
CA ALA A 10 0.22 12.31 1.59
C ALA A 10 1.25 13.39 1.83
N ASP A 11 1.00 14.25 2.80
CA ASP A 11 1.93 15.32 3.13
C ASP A 11 3.21 14.81 3.75
N LYS A 12 3.19 13.60 4.29
CA LYS A 12 4.36 12.99 4.92
C LYS A 12 4.99 11.91 4.04
N GLY A 13 4.32 11.54 2.97
CA GLY A 13 4.87 10.60 2.01
C GLY A 13 4.83 9.14 2.44
N PHE A 14 3.82 8.75 3.21
CA PHE A 14 3.67 7.34 3.58
C PHE A 14 2.22 7.01 3.87
N GLY A 15 1.96 5.74 4.06
CA GLY A 15 0.63 5.27 4.40
C GLY A 15 0.66 3.85 4.94
N PHE A 16 -0.51 3.30 5.16
CA PHE A 16 -0.65 1.94 5.65
C PHE A 16 -1.67 1.20 4.80
N ALA A 17 -1.39 -0.06 4.52
CA ALA A 17 -2.29 -0.93 3.80
C ALA A 17 -2.50 -2.20 4.62
N ARG A 18 -3.73 -2.66 4.66
CA ARG A 18 -4.06 -3.90 5.37
C ARG A 18 -4.19 -5.01 4.34
N GLY A 19 -3.37 -6.04 4.49
CA GLY A 19 -3.39 -7.17 3.58
C GLY A 19 -4.56 -8.11 3.84
N GLU A 20 -4.73 -9.08 2.95
CA GLU A 20 -5.79 -10.07 3.09
C GLU A 20 -5.62 -10.92 4.33
N ASP A 21 -4.41 -11.00 4.84
CA ASP A 21 -4.11 -11.73 6.07
C ASP A 21 -4.44 -10.94 7.33
N GLY A 22 -4.97 -9.73 7.17
CA GLY A 22 -5.34 -8.89 8.29
C GLY A 22 -4.19 -8.11 8.90
N VAL A 23 -3.01 -8.17 8.31
CA VAL A 23 -1.83 -7.49 8.84
C VAL A 23 -1.71 -6.11 8.20
N SER A 24 -1.63 -5.08 9.03
CA SER A 24 -1.37 -3.72 8.57
C SER A 24 0.11 -3.57 8.26
N ARG A 25 0.41 -2.98 7.09
CA ARG A 25 1.79 -2.80 6.66
C ARG A 25 2.03 -1.36 6.28
N PHE A 26 3.18 -0.87 6.67
CA PHE A 26 3.65 0.47 6.31
C PHE A 26 4.18 0.46 4.89
N PHE A 27 3.89 1.53 4.13
CA PHE A 27 4.54 1.72 2.83
C PHE A 27 4.92 3.19 2.67
N HIS A 28 6.03 3.40 2.00
CA HIS A 28 6.54 4.72 1.71
C HIS A 28 6.15 5.11 0.29
N ALA A 29 6.05 6.41 0.02
CA ALA A 29 5.69 6.88 -1.31
C ALA A 29 6.64 6.36 -2.39
N SER A 30 7.92 6.23 -2.07
CA SER A 30 8.91 5.74 -3.02
C SER A 30 8.74 4.26 -3.33
N TRP A 31 7.95 3.54 -2.54
CA TRP A 31 7.70 2.11 -2.76
C TRP A 31 6.47 1.88 -3.63
N VAL A 32 5.76 2.95 -3.97
CA VAL A 32 4.60 2.87 -4.84
C VAL A 32 5.09 2.96 -6.28
N GLU A 33 4.70 1.98 -7.09
CA GLU A 33 5.21 1.90 -8.46
C GLU A 33 4.62 2.99 -9.33
N TRP A 34 5.40 3.40 -10.31
CA TRP A 34 5.00 4.36 -11.34
C TRP A 34 4.63 5.73 -10.78
N GLY A 35 5.11 6.05 -9.57
CA GLY A 35 4.83 7.36 -9.00
C GLY A 35 3.36 7.61 -8.72
N LYS A 36 2.60 6.57 -8.46
CA LYS A 36 1.15 6.69 -8.30
C LYS A 36 0.70 6.89 -6.86
N PHE A 37 1.60 7.26 -6.00
CA PHE A 37 1.26 7.47 -4.60
C PHE A 37 0.10 8.45 -4.44
N ASP A 38 0.10 9.53 -5.23
CA ASP A 38 -0.94 10.55 -5.10
C ASP A 38 -2.31 10.07 -5.54
N MET A 39 -2.38 8.95 -6.24
CA MET A 39 -3.64 8.39 -6.69
C MET A 39 -4.24 7.43 -5.70
N LEU A 40 -3.50 7.09 -4.67
CA LEU A 40 -3.98 6.17 -3.65
C LEU A 40 -4.82 6.92 -2.63
N GLN A 41 -5.89 6.28 -2.18
CA GLN A 41 -6.76 6.85 -1.16
C GLN A 41 -7.14 5.75 -0.20
N VAL A 42 -7.61 6.15 0.97
CA VAL A 42 -8.16 5.18 1.92
C VAL A 42 -9.30 4.45 1.23
N GLY A 43 -9.22 3.12 1.27
CA GLY A 43 -10.20 2.26 0.61
C GLY A 43 -9.76 1.75 -0.75
N THR A 44 -8.65 2.26 -1.29
CA THR A 44 -8.14 1.78 -2.57
C THR A 44 -7.53 0.40 -2.40
N THR A 45 -7.90 -0.52 -3.29
CA THR A 45 -7.28 -1.84 -3.31
C THR A 45 -5.93 -1.74 -4.00
N VAL A 46 -4.92 -2.34 -3.37
CA VAL A 46 -3.56 -2.31 -3.90
C VAL A 46 -2.97 -3.71 -3.87
N ASP A 47 -1.96 -3.91 -4.68
CA ASP A 47 -1.17 -5.13 -4.68
C ASP A 47 0.24 -4.77 -4.23
N PHE A 48 0.88 -5.63 -3.46
CA PHE A 48 2.19 -5.34 -2.94
C PHE A 48 2.94 -6.62 -2.60
N ILE A 49 4.23 -6.44 -2.34
CA ILE A 49 5.09 -7.55 -1.90
C ILE A 49 5.32 -7.37 -0.40
N PRO A 50 4.86 -8.32 0.42
CA PRO A 50 5.05 -8.19 1.87
C PRO A 50 6.50 -8.42 2.25
N GLU A 51 7.02 -7.56 3.11
CA GLU A 51 8.38 -7.69 3.61
C GLU A 51 8.42 -7.33 5.08
N GLU A 52 9.48 -7.78 5.74
CA GLU A 52 9.72 -7.46 7.13
C GLU A 52 10.88 -6.49 7.20
N GLY A 53 10.66 -5.38 7.87
CA GLY A 53 11.71 -4.40 8.11
C GLY A 53 12.01 -4.28 9.58
N GLU A 54 12.96 -3.41 9.90
CA GLU A 54 13.35 -3.20 11.29
C GLU A 54 12.20 -2.71 12.15
N LYS A 55 11.27 -2.01 11.54
CA LYS A 55 10.15 -1.41 12.25
C LYS A 55 8.87 -2.22 12.12
N GLY A 56 8.96 -3.42 11.57
CA GLY A 56 7.82 -4.29 11.44
C GLY A 56 7.44 -4.58 10.00
N ALA A 57 6.19 -4.95 9.80
CA ALA A 57 5.72 -5.36 8.47
C ALA A 57 5.68 -4.17 7.53
N GLN A 58 6.12 -4.40 6.29
CA GLN A 58 6.19 -3.39 5.25
C GLN A 58 5.58 -3.91 3.97
N ALA A 59 5.08 -2.99 3.14
CA ALA A 59 4.57 -3.31 1.81
C ALA A 59 5.47 -2.63 0.78
N LYS A 60 6.08 -3.42 -0.08
CA LYS A 60 6.96 -2.92 -1.14
C LYS A 60 6.30 -3.15 -2.50
N GLY A 61 6.76 -2.40 -3.49
CA GLY A 61 6.23 -2.56 -4.84
C GLY A 61 4.73 -2.36 -4.89
N VAL A 62 4.23 -1.37 -4.17
CA VAL A 62 2.80 -1.13 -4.06
C VAL A 62 2.27 -0.60 -5.38
N SER A 63 1.20 -1.19 -5.87
CA SER A 63 0.56 -0.69 -7.08
C SER A 63 -0.96 -0.78 -6.92
N PRO A 64 -1.70 0.20 -7.42
CA PRO A 64 -3.16 0.14 -7.32
C PRO A 64 -3.69 -0.94 -8.25
N VAL A 65 -4.71 -1.63 -7.78
CA VAL A 65 -5.41 -2.61 -8.59
C VAL A 65 -6.55 -1.90 -9.29
N LEU A 66 -6.53 -1.94 -10.61
CA LEU A 66 -7.52 -1.24 -11.42
C LEU A 66 -8.38 -2.23 -12.16
N GLY A 67 -9.62 -1.87 -12.39
CA GLY A 67 -10.50 -2.56 -13.30
C GLY A 67 -10.83 -3.99 -12.92
N ASP A 68 -11.06 -4.18 -11.78
CA ASP A 68 -11.41 -5.50 -11.46
C ASP A 68 -12.83 -5.81 -11.83
N ASP A 69 -12.83 -5.89 -12.27
CA ASP A 69 -13.65 -6.53 -12.51
C ASP A 69 -13.93 -7.36 -12.89
N GLU A 70 -13.92 -7.40 -12.72
CA GLU A 70 -14.05 -8.16 -12.95
C GLU A 70 -14.29 -8.54 -13.04
#